data_97d0b6bdd794f524419dc0e9dc88c7d1
#
_entry.id   97d0b6bdd794f524419dc0e9dc88c7d1
#
_cell.length_a   1.000
_cell.length_b   1.000
_cell.length_c   1.000
_cell.angle_alpha   90.00
_cell.angle_beta   90.00
_cell.angle_gamma   90.00
#
_symmetry.space_group_name_H-M   'P 1'
#
loop_
_entity.id
_entity.type
_entity.pdbx_description
1 polymer ?
#
loop_
_entity_poly.entity_id
_entity_poly.type
_entity_poly.pdbx_seq_one_letter_code
_entity_poly.pdbx_strand_id
1 'polypeptide(L)' 'EINLVGRAMVCDVRIQDASVSLKHAKIVCENDRYYIQDLKSTNKTYLNEKEVKRKMRLKDGMMIRFGDVVCEFKQQ' A
#
# COMPACT_ATOMS: atom_id res chain seq x y z
N GLU A 1 5.21 -13.83 -1.72
CA GLU A 1 6.12 -12.70 -1.60
C GLU A 1 5.41 -11.51 -0.98
N ILE A 2 6.05 -10.86 -0.01
CA ILE A 2 5.46 -9.74 0.72
C ILE A 2 6.36 -8.52 0.56
N ASN A 3 5.77 -7.39 0.18
CA ASN A 3 6.48 -6.12 0.08
C ASN A 3 5.89 -5.14 1.09
N LEU A 4 6.74 -4.61 1.96
CA LEU A 4 6.33 -3.60 2.94
C LEU A 4 6.37 -2.22 2.31
N VAL A 5 5.36 -1.42 2.59
CA VAL A 5 5.26 -0.04 2.13
C VAL A 5 5.21 0.87 3.35
N GLY A 6 6.05 1.89 3.39
CA GLY A 6 6.05 2.81 4.50
C GLY A 6 7.25 3.73 4.52
N ARG A 7 7.36 4.48 5.61
CA ARG A 7 8.40 5.50 5.75
C ARG A 7 9.72 4.91 6.28
N ALA A 8 9.68 3.74 6.91
CA ALA A 8 10.87 3.15 7.51
C ALA A 8 11.85 2.65 6.46
N MET A 9 13.14 2.64 6.81
CA MET A 9 14.18 2.20 5.90
C MET A 9 14.07 0.72 5.55
N VAL A 10 13.43 -0.08 6.41
CA VAL A 10 13.25 -1.51 6.14
C VAL A 10 12.19 -1.78 5.08
N CYS A 11 11.41 -0.78 4.71
CA CYS A 11 10.34 -0.99 3.74
C CYS A 11 10.89 -1.19 2.34
N ASP A 12 10.27 -2.10 1.59
CA ASP A 12 10.63 -2.36 0.20
C ASP A 12 10.25 -1.20 -0.69
N VAL A 13 9.09 -0.59 -0.39
CA VAL A 13 8.66 0.66 -1.04
C VAL A 13 8.69 1.73 0.04
N ARG A 14 9.70 2.57 -0.01
CA ARG A 14 9.88 3.58 1.01
C ARG A 14 9.30 4.91 0.55
N ILE A 15 8.37 5.45 1.34
CA ILE A 15 7.73 6.72 1.05
C ILE A 15 8.08 7.69 2.17
N GLN A 16 8.92 8.67 1.87
CA GLN A 16 9.41 9.63 2.87
C GLN A 16 8.45 10.81 2.96
N ASP A 17 7.34 10.59 3.66
CA ASP A 17 6.33 11.61 3.85
C ASP A 17 5.78 11.46 5.26
N ALA A 18 5.59 12.59 5.96
CA ALA A 18 5.17 12.57 7.35
C ALA A 18 3.79 11.93 7.54
N SER A 19 2.94 11.93 6.50
CA SER A 19 1.60 11.33 6.58
C SER A 19 1.64 9.82 6.46
N VAL A 20 2.80 9.24 6.12
CA VAL A 20 2.95 7.79 5.91
C VAL A 20 3.55 7.17 7.16
N SER A 21 2.91 6.13 7.68
CA SER A 21 3.39 5.41 8.86
C SER A 21 4.69 4.67 8.55
N LEU A 22 5.46 4.35 9.59
CA LEU A 22 6.73 3.64 9.42
C LEU A 22 6.53 2.32 8.68
N LYS A 23 5.51 1.55 9.07
CA LYS A 23 5.08 0.36 8.33
C LYS A 23 3.61 0.57 8.04
N HIS A 24 3.31 1.11 6.87
CA HIS A 24 1.99 1.61 6.55
C HIS A 24 1.07 0.52 5.99
N ALA A 25 1.59 -0.26 5.07
CA ALA A 25 0.81 -1.28 4.39
C ALA A 25 1.74 -2.37 3.86
N LYS A 26 1.15 -3.47 3.40
CA LYS A 26 1.92 -4.48 2.70
C LYS A 26 1.20 -4.90 1.44
N ILE A 27 1.98 -5.27 0.44
CA ILE A 27 1.48 -5.79 -0.81
C ILE A 27 1.94 -7.24 -0.90
N VAL A 28 1.00 -8.15 -1.11
CA VAL A 28 1.24 -9.59 -1.13
C VAL A 28 0.93 -10.13 -2.51
N CYS A 29 1.83 -10.96 -3.05
CA CYS A 29 1.60 -11.65 -4.31
C CYS A 29 1.25 -13.11 -4.02
N GLU A 30 0.07 -13.53 -4.43
CA GLU A 30 -0.43 -14.89 -4.25
C GLU A 30 -1.05 -15.36 -5.55
N ASN A 31 -0.59 -16.49 -6.09
CA ASN A 31 -1.14 -17.06 -7.32
C ASN A 31 -1.18 -16.04 -8.47
N ASP A 32 -0.10 -15.30 -8.62
CA ASP A 32 0.06 -14.28 -9.66
C ASP A 32 -0.90 -13.11 -9.52
N ARG A 33 -1.53 -12.95 -8.36
CA ARG A 33 -2.41 -11.83 -8.05
C ARG A 33 -1.81 -11.03 -6.91
N TYR A 34 -2.07 -9.72 -6.93
CA TYR A 34 -1.54 -8.82 -5.92
C TYR A 34 -2.66 -8.32 -5.04
N TYR A 35 -2.37 -8.21 -3.74
CA TYR A 35 -3.32 -7.75 -2.74
C TYR A 35 -2.66 -6.72 -1.85
N ILE A 36 -3.44 -5.77 -1.36
CA ILE A 36 -2.95 -4.76 -0.42
C ILE A 36 -3.68 -4.90 0.90
N GLN A 37 -2.94 -4.67 1.99
CA GLN A 37 -3.49 -4.72 3.34
C GLN A 37 -2.86 -3.60 4.15
N ASP A 38 -3.71 -2.81 4.84
CA ASP A 38 -3.24 -1.75 5.73
C ASP A 38 -2.71 -2.36 7.02
N LEU A 39 -1.62 -1.82 7.53
CA LEU A 39 -1.00 -2.32 8.76
C LEU A 39 -1.29 -1.39 9.93
N LYS A 40 -2.57 -1.07 10.14
CA LYS A 40 -3.04 -0.19 11.22
C LYS A 40 -2.35 1.17 11.15
N SER A 41 -2.27 1.70 9.95
CA SER A 41 -1.62 2.98 9.72
C SER A 41 -2.42 4.12 10.36
N THR A 42 -1.71 5.20 10.71
CA THR A 42 -2.35 6.36 11.35
C THR A 42 -3.33 7.04 10.40
N ASN A 43 -2.92 7.27 9.15
CA ASN A 43 -3.71 8.03 8.19
C ASN A 43 -4.38 7.16 7.14
N LYS A 44 -4.39 5.85 7.34
CA LYS A 44 -5.11 4.89 6.51
C LYS A 44 -4.53 4.72 5.11
N THR A 45 -5.02 3.68 4.43
CA THR A 45 -4.71 3.38 3.04
C THR A 45 -6.02 3.36 2.27
N TYR A 46 -5.99 3.92 1.06
CA TYR A 46 -7.20 3.98 0.22
C TYR A 46 -6.88 3.40 -1.16
N LEU A 47 -7.81 2.63 -1.69
CA LEU A 47 -7.70 2.03 -3.01
C LEU A 47 -8.81 2.60 -3.87
N ASN A 48 -8.44 3.40 -4.89
CA ASN A 48 -9.41 4.13 -5.70
C ASN A 48 -10.42 4.87 -4.81
N GLU A 49 -9.89 5.57 -3.78
CA GLU A 49 -10.63 6.39 -2.82
C GLU A 49 -11.51 5.61 -1.85
N LYS A 50 -11.38 4.27 -1.81
CA LYS A 50 -12.10 3.45 -0.85
C LYS A 50 -11.13 2.97 0.23
N GLU A 51 -11.46 3.16 1.49
CA GLU A 51 -10.58 2.78 2.59
C GLU A 51 -10.32 1.27 2.58
N VAL A 52 -9.05 0.89 2.73
CA VAL A 52 -8.63 -0.51 2.76
C VAL A 52 -8.76 -1.01 4.18
N LYS A 53 -9.90 -1.59 4.52
CA LYS A 53 -10.18 -2.12 5.85
C LYS A 53 -9.83 -3.59 6.00
N ARG A 54 -9.54 -4.26 4.88
CA ARG A 54 -9.14 -5.66 4.84
C ARG A 54 -8.33 -5.88 3.58
N LYS A 55 -7.77 -7.07 3.42
CA LYS A 55 -6.98 -7.40 2.24
C LYS A 55 -7.84 -7.21 0.99
N MET A 56 -7.37 -6.42 0.04
CA MET A 56 -8.08 -6.10 -1.18
C MET A 56 -7.21 -6.34 -2.39
N ARG A 57 -7.81 -6.81 -3.48
CA ARG A 57 -7.07 -7.12 -4.69
C ARG A 57 -6.64 -5.86 -5.42
N LEU A 58 -5.39 -5.86 -5.87
CA LEU A 58 -4.84 -4.81 -6.71
C LEU A 58 -4.91 -5.23 -8.16
N LYS A 59 -5.30 -4.30 -9.03
CA LYS A 59 -5.30 -4.50 -10.48
C LYS A 59 -4.54 -3.36 -11.11
N ASP A 60 -3.98 -3.64 -12.28
CA ASP A 60 -3.19 -2.63 -13.00
C ASP A 60 -3.98 -1.34 -13.17
N GLY A 61 -3.31 -0.22 -12.90
CA GLY A 61 -3.91 1.11 -13.04
C GLY A 61 -4.65 1.63 -11.83
N MET A 62 -4.79 0.82 -10.79
CA MET A 62 -5.47 1.31 -9.58
C MET A 62 -4.62 2.33 -8.85
N MET A 63 -5.28 3.34 -8.29
CA MET A 63 -4.62 4.38 -7.51
C MET A 63 -4.67 4.01 -6.05
N ILE A 64 -3.50 4.07 -5.39
CA ILE A 64 -3.38 3.76 -3.97
C ILE A 64 -2.94 5.01 -3.26
N ARG A 65 -3.65 5.38 -2.19
CA ARG A 65 -3.24 6.53 -1.37
C ARG A 65 -2.79 6.03 -0.01
N PHE A 66 -1.53 6.35 0.31
CA PHE A 66 -0.94 6.07 1.62
C PHE A 66 -0.86 7.39 2.38
N GLY A 67 -1.75 7.59 3.35
CA GLY A 67 -1.85 8.90 3.96
C GLY A 67 -2.20 9.94 2.88
N ASP A 68 -1.31 10.91 2.67
CA ASP A 68 -1.51 11.94 1.66
C ASP A 68 -0.82 11.64 0.33
N VAL A 69 -0.11 10.52 0.22
CA VAL A 69 0.70 10.21 -0.96
C VAL A 69 -0.05 9.25 -1.88
N VAL A 70 -0.23 9.65 -3.13
CA VAL A 70 -0.94 8.86 -4.12
C VAL A 70 0.06 8.18 -5.05
N CYS A 71 -0.11 6.89 -5.22
CA CYS A 71 0.72 6.07 -6.11
C CYS A 71 -0.18 5.29 -7.05
N GLU A 72 0.33 4.99 -8.23
CA GLU A 72 -0.39 4.15 -9.17
C GLU A 72 0.21 2.75 -9.15
N PHE A 73 -0.64 1.73 -9.05
CA PHE A 73 -0.19 0.35 -9.12
C PHE A 73 -0.08 -0.07 -10.58
N LYS A 74 1.11 -0.51 -10.97
CA LYS A 74 1.33 -0.99 -12.33
C LYS A 74 1.85 -2.41 -12.28
N GLN A 75 1.21 -3.27 -13.04
CA GLN A 75 1.58 -4.68 -13.13
C GLN A 75 2.06 -4.96 -14.55
N GLN A 76 3.25 -5.52 -14.65
CA GLN A 76 3.83 -5.86 -15.94
C GLN A 76 3.45 -7.25 -16.41
#